data_99d3b1c6128a2f9d4549c41d917dd282
#
_entry.id   99d3b1c6128a2f9d4549c41d917dd282
#
_cell.length_a   1.000
_cell.length_b   1.000
_cell.length_c   1.000
_cell.angle_alpha   90.00
_cell.angle_beta   90.00
_cell.angle_gamma   90.00
#
_symmetry.space_group_name_H-M   'P 1'
#
loop_
_entity.id
_entity.type
_entity.pdbx_description
1 polymer ?
#
loop_
_entity_poly.entity_id
_entity_poly.type
_entity_poly.pdbx_seq_one_letter_code
_entity_poly.pdbx_strand_id
1 'polypeptide(L)'
;MLVRKTVLDNGITVVTERMLGVRSASLGFWVLTGSVDETPEDAGLSHFMEHMLFKGTPTRDAIEISKSFDALGAELNAFTSKEHTCFFARMMDKNLAPCFELLADMLVNSNFAPDAIELEREVVLEEIAACEDTPDDYVYELFCDALFPHSPVGRPVLGTKRTVSSFTSEDLRRYHAANYRTGNIAVVACGNVDHAQIVELAKHWLEGLPQGPRRKRARFAVDDARRLRALKRDGEQAHIVMGCPSVSVDAPERYPCQIVDSALGGGMSSRLFDEIREKRGLVYSVYSMAQLYGGVGQFEVYAGTRPENIAEVVRITRDELGRMASQGLAREEFERVREMVCGTYVLNLESPHDHMVRLGKMSMNGLELSAIDATIDAYRSLTLEEVNDAAARLLAQEFTVAVISPFDKQEIERMVF
;
A
#
# COMPACT_ATOMS: atom_id res chain seq x y z
N MET A 1 -23.42 7.83 7.82
CA MET A 1 -22.38 8.83 7.48
C MET A 1 -22.59 9.25 6.04
N LEU A 2 -22.36 10.52 5.69
CA LEU A 2 -22.62 11.03 4.35
C LEU A 2 -21.30 11.33 3.66
N VAL A 3 -20.90 10.50 2.72
CA VAL A 3 -19.78 10.78 1.81
C VAL A 3 -20.26 11.74 0.73
N ARG A 4 -19.52 12.82 0.49
CA ARG A 4 -19.77 13.77 -0.59
C ARG A 4 -18.58 13.82 -1.53
N LYS A 5 -18.86 13.95 -2.83
CA LYS A 5 -17.85 14.08 -3.88
C LYS A 5 -18.20 15.26 -4.79
N THR A 6 -17.21 16.09 -5.06
CA THR A 6 -17.26 17.13 -6.09
C THR A 6 -16.03 17.00 -6.98
N VAL A 7 -16.20 17.14 -8.28
CA VAL A 7 -15.09 17.30 -9.23
C VAL A 7 -15.11 18.76 -9.67
N LEU A 8 -13.99 19.46 -9.42
CA LEU A 8 -13.85 20.87 -9.80
C LEU A 8 -13.68 21.00 -11.31
N ASP A 9 -13.92 22.20 -11.86
CA ASP A 9 -13.79 22.47 -13.30
C ASP A 9 -12.39 22.19 -13.85
N ASN A 10 -11.36 22.32 -13.02
CA ASN A 10 -9.98 21.98 -13.35
C ASN A 10 -9.65 20.49 -13.23
N GLY A 11 -10.57 19.64 -12.78
CA GLY A 11 -10.42 18.18 -12.67
C GLY A 11 -10.03 17.68 -11.28
N ILE A 12 -9.71 18.52 -10.30
CA ILE A 12 -9.42 18.10 -8.92
C ILE A 12 -10.68 17.46 -8.33
N THR A 13 -10.50 16.29 -7.72
CA THR A 13 -11.58 15.60 -7.02
C THR A 13 -11.55 15.96 -5.53
N VAL A 14 -12.67 16.40 -4.97
CA VAL A 14 -12.84 16.65 -3.53
C VAL A 14 -13.79 15.62 -2.96
N VAL A 15 -13.34 14.88 -1.95
CA VAL A 15 -14.13 13.86 -1.23
C VAL A 15 -14.16 14.21 0.25
N THR A 16 -15.32 14.18 0.86
CA THR A 16 -15.44 14.41 2.31
C THR A 16 -16.36 13.39 2.97
N GLU A 17 -16.04 13.02 4.20
CA GLU A 17 -16.92 12.27 5.07
C GLU A 17 -17.05 12.96 6.43
N ARG A 18 -18.23 13.48 6.71
CA ARG A 18 -18.49 14.13 8.00
C ARG A 18 -18.79 13.09 9.07
N MET A 19 -17.98 13.10 10.12
CA MET A 19 -18.14 12.25 11.29
C MET A 19 -18.68 13.07 12.46
N LEU A 20 -19.82 12.65 13.01
CA LEU A 20 -20.42 13.33 14.16
C LEU A 20 -19.76 12.88 15.47
N GLY A 21 -19.60 13.83 16.40
CA GLY A 21 -19.08 13.53 17.74
C GLY A 21 -17.56 13.59 17.89
N VAL A 22 -16.81 13.80 16.79
CA VAL A 22 -15.36 14.03 16.85
C VAL A 22 -15.02 15.51 16.80
N ARG A 23 -13.87 15.90 17.41
CA ARG A 23 -13.31 17.25 17.42
C ARG A 23 -12.03 17.35 16.58
N SER A 24 -11.79 16.33 15.76
CA SER A 24 -10.63 16.21 14.88
C SER A 24 -11.05 16.10 13.43
N ALA A 25 -10.09 16.40 12.55
CA ALA A 25 -10.18 16.15 11.12
C ALA A 25 -8.87 15.51 10.63
N SER A 26 -8.97 14.71 9.58
CA SER A 26 -7.84 14.25 8.78
C SER A 26 -8.02 14.76 7.36
N LEU A 27 -7.00 15.41 6.83
CA LEU A 27 -6.96 15.96 5.49
C LEU A 27 -5.82 15.31 4.71
N GLY A 28 -6.11 14.70 3.56
CA GLY A 28 -5.14 14.07 2.69
C GLY A 28 -5.18 14.64 1.27
N PHE A 29 -4.00 14.96 0.73
CA PHE A 29 -3.80 15.30 -0.67
C PHE A 29 -3.22 14.07 -1.36
N TRP A 30 -4.04 13.44 -2.17
CA TRP A 30 -3.72 12.21 -2.88
C TRP A 30 -3.32 12.53 -4.30
N VAL A 31 -2.20 11.98 -4.72
CA VAL A 31 -1.66 12.11 -6.07
C VAL A 31 -1.67 10.74 -6.74
N LEU A 32 -2.29 10.64 -7.91
CA LEU A 32 -2.34 9.40 -8.70
C LEU A 32 -1.00 9.19 -9.41
N THR A 33 0.03 8.99 -8.62
CA THR A 33 1.39 8.65 -9.06
C THR A 33 2.11 7.88 -7.96
N GLY A 34 2.87 6.88 -8.35
CA GLY A 34 3.68 6.03 -7.48
C GLY A 34 4.72 5.28 -8.31
N SER A 35 5.40 4.29 -7.73
CA SER A 35 6.52 3.61 -8.39
C SER A 35 6.15 2.89 -9.69
N VAL A 36 4.88 2.54 -9.91
CA VAL A 36 4.43 1.93 -11.18
C VAL A 36 4.42 2.91 -12.36
N ASP A 37 4.42 4.21 -12.08
CA ASP A 37 4.39 5.27 -13.10
C ASP A 37 5.79 5.74 -13.51
N GLU A 38 6.81 5.20 -12.90
CA GLU A 38 8.21 5.51 -13.16
C GLU A 38 8.75 4.69 -14.33
N THR A 39 9.76 5.23 -15.02
CA THR A 39 10.61 4.43 -15.90
C THR A 39 11.66 3.67 -15.06
N PRO A 40 12.37 2.68 -15.61
CA PRO A 40 13.47 2.04 -14.91
C PRO A 40 14.60 3.01 -14.49
N GLU A 41 14.77 4.12 -15.22
CA GLU A 41 15.74 5.17 -14.95
C GLU A 41 15.27 6.11 -13.83
N ASP A 42 13.95 6.30 -13.72
CA ASP A 42 13.33 7.17 -12.71
C ASP A 42 12.93 6.38 -11.43
N ALA A 43 13.29 5.09 -11.31
CA ALA A 43 12.86 4.25 -10.18
C ALA A 43 13.25 4.85 -8.83
N GLY A 44 12.24 5.07 -7.95
CA GLY A 44 12.37 5.74 -6.66
C GLY A 44 12.06 7.23 -6.68
N LEU A 45 11.77 7.81 -7.83
CA LEU A 45 11.56 9.26 -7.94
C LEU A 45 10.24 9.71 -7.28
N SER A 46 9.23 8.84 -7.24
CA SER A 46 7.97 9.11 -6.50
C SER A 46 8.21 9.26 -5.00
N HIS A 47 9.00 8.37 -4.45
CA HIS A 47 9.37 8.37 -3.03
C HIS A 47 10.31 9.54 -2.71
N PHE A 48 11.31 9.78 -3.54
CA PHE A 48 12.20 10.92 -3.38
C PHE A 48 11.44 12.25 -3.48
N MET A 49 10.43 12.35 -4.36
CA MET A 49 9.54 13.51 -4.46
C MET A 49 8.73 13.72 -3.18
N GLU A 50 8.26 12.64 -2.55
CA GLU A 50 7.59 12.72 -1.25
C GLU A 50 8.48 13.44 -0.24
N HIS A 51 9.72 12.99 -0.03
CA HIS A 51 10.70 13.62 0.86
C HIS A 51 10.92 15.09 0.54
N MET A 52 11.06 15.40 -0.73
CA MET A 52 11.41 16.77 -1.17
C MET A 52 10.30 17.79 -0.95
N LEU A 53 9.02 17.38 -0.88
CA LEU A 53 7.93 18.31 -0.57
C LEU A 53 7.99 18.88 0.86
N PHE A 54 8.69 18.22 1.77
CA PHE A 54 8.92 18.69 3.15
C PHE A 54 10.13 19.65 3.27
N LYS A 55 10.93 19.85 2.20
CA LYS A 55 12.24 20.52 2.28
C LYS A 55 12.20 22.01 1.96
N GLY A 56 11.02 22.54 1.68
CA GLY A 56 10.80 23.99 1.62
C GLY A 56 10.07 24.47 0.38
N THR A 57 9.52 25.67 0.56
CA THR A 57 8.83 26.49 -0.44
C THR A 57 9.54 27.85 -0.53
N PRO A 58 9.14 28.76 -1.44
CA PRO A 58 9.72 30.11 -1.47
C PRO A 58 9.49 30.94 -0.19
N THR A 59 8.51 30.54 0.62
CA THR A 59 8.10 31.31 1.82
C THR A 59 8.42 30.62 3.14
N ARG A 60 8.76 29.32 3.14
CA ARG A 60 9.02 28.53 4.33
C ARG A 60 10.15 27.53 4.07
N ASP A 61 11.13 27.47 4.95
CA ASP A 61 12.08 26.36 4.97
C ASP A 61 11.49 25.11 5.65
N ALA A 62 12.23 24.00 5.65
CA ALA A 62 11.79 22.74 6.25
C ALA A 62 11.45 22.84 7.75
N ILE A 63 12.23 23.64 8.48
CA ILE A 63 12.02 23.84 9.92
C ILE A 63 10.77 24.70 10.15
N GLU A 64 10.56 25.72 9.34
CA GLU A 64 9.36 26.57 9.39
C GLU A 64 8.08 25.82 9.04
N ILE A 65 8.13 24.89 8.08
CA ILE A 65 7.02 23.98 7.77
C ILE A 65 6.68 23.17 9.02
N SER A 66 7.64 22.46 9.60
CA SER A 66 7.43 21.64 10.80
C SER A 66 6.86 22.45 11.96
N LYS A 67 7.49 23.61 12.29
CA LYS A 67 7.01 24.51 13.34
C LYS A 67 5.60 25.03 13.10
N SER A 68 5.23 25.24 11.85
CA SER A 68 3.87 25.72 11.52
C SER A 68 2.81 24.68 11.83
N PHE A 69 3.06 23.41 11.56
CA PHE A 69 2.15 22.31 11.94
C PHE A 69 2.14 22.08 13.45
N ASP A 70 3.31 22.12 14.11
CA ASP A 70 3.41 22.00 15.56
C ASP A 70 2.61 23.11 16.28
N ALA A 71 2.70 24.35 15.81
CA ALA A 71 1.96 25.49 16.36
C ALA A 71 0.43 25.34 16.24
N LEU A 72 -0.03 24.57 15.25
CA LEU A 72 -1.44 24.22 15.06
C LEU A 72 -1.84 22.95 15.85
N GLY A 73 -0.88 22.29 16.51
CA GLY A 73 -1.10 20.99 17.16
C GLY A 73 -1.55 19.93 16.13
N ALA A 74 -0.97 19.95 14.96
CA ALA A 74 -1.26 19.07 13.86
C ALA A 74 -0.09 18.11 13.59
N GLU A 75 -0.41 16.87 13.26
CA GLU A 75 0.53 15.86 12.83
C GLU A 75 0.58 15.84 11.30
N LEU A 76 1.74 16.12 10.73
CA LEU A 76 2.01 16.06 9.28
C LEU A 76 2.75 14.76 8.95
N ASN A 77 2.31 14.06 7.91
CA ASN A 77 3.02 12.90 7.39
C ASN A 77 2.68 12.65 5.90
N ALA A 78 3.38 11.71 5.27
CA ALA A 78 3.11 11.27 3.91
C ALA A 78 3.43 9.78 3.76
N PHE A 79 3.01 9.21 2.65
CA PHE A 79 3.47 7.89 2.21
C PHE A 79 3.38 7.77 0.69
N THR A 80 4.31 7.02 0.13
CA THR A 80 4.32 6.61 -1.28
C THR A 80 4.06 5.11 -1.37
N SER A 81 3.17 4.74 -2.27
CA SER A 81 2.90 3.36 -2.62
C SER A 81 3.24 3.09 -4.09
N LYS A 82 2.95 1.89 -4.54
CA LYS A 82 3.15 1.55 -5.95
C LYS A 82 2.28 2.41 -6.89
N GLU A 83 1.06 2.79 -6.50
CA GLU A 83 0.10 3.45 -7.38
C GLU A 83 -0.25 4.90 -7.02
N HIS A 84 0.05 5.34 -5.82
CA HIS A 84 -0.30 6.69 -5.35
C HIS A 84 0.61 7.16 -4.23
N THR A 85 0.71 8.48 -4.11
CA THR A 85 1.37 9.20 -3.01
C THR A 85 0.31 10.01 -2.26
N CYS A 86 0.41 10.07 -0.94
CA CYS A 86 -0.51 10.83 -0.10
C CYS A 86 0.27 11.71 0.87
N PHE A 87 -0.03 13.00 0.90
CA PHE A 87 0.41 13.94 1.92
C PHE A 87 -0.77 14.26 2.80
N PHE A 88 -0.64 14.08 4.10
CA PHE A 88 -1.79 14.24 4.99
C PHE A 88 -1.43 14.93 6.31
N ALA A 89 -2.42 15.58 6.88
CA ALA A 89 -2.34 16.11 8.22
C ALA A 89 -3.55 15.66 9.07
N ARG A 90 -3.28 15.45 10.36
CA ARG A 90 -4.30 15.18 11.39
C ARG A 90 -4.31 16.39 12.33
N MET A 91 -5.47 16.96 12.59
CA MET A 91 -5.57 18.19 13.34
C MET A 91 -6.88 18.31 14.12
N MET A 92 -6.96 19.27 15.01
CA MET A 92 -8.25 19.74 15.52
C MET A 92 -9.05 20.41 14.40
N ASP A 93 -10.36 20.20 14.38
CA ASP A 93 -11.30 20.70 13.37
C ASP A 93 -11.17 22.21 13.08
N LYS A 94 -10.93 23.02 14.11
CA LYS A 94 -10.74 24.49 14.00
C LYS A 94 -9.50 24.89 13.19
N ASN A 95 -8.50 24.00 13.09
CA ASN A 95 -7.22 24.25 12.43
C ASN A 95 -7.16 23.69 11.00
N LEU A 96 -8.28 23.21 10.47
CA LEU A 96 -8.35 22.60 9.14
C LEU A 96 -7.92 23.58 8.02
N ALA A 97 -8.43 24.82 8.04
CA ALA A 97 -8.08 25.77 6.98
C ALA A 97 -6.59 26.16 6.94
N PRO A 98 -5.93 26.51 8.06
CA PRO A 98 -4.48 26.76 8.04
C PRO A 98 -3.66 25.51 7.71
N CYS A 99 -4.05 24.30 8.13
CA CYS A 99 -3.37 23.08 7.71
C CYS A 99 -3.54 22.81 6.20
N PHE A 100 -4.71 23.13 5.65
CA PHE A 100 -4.95 23.05 4.20
C PHE A 100 -4.01 23.97 3.42
N GLU A 101 -3.86 25.24 3.86
CA GLU A 101 -2.92 26.17 3.26
C GLU A 101 -1.48 25.64 3.26
N LEU A 102 -1.00 25.14 4.40
CA LEU A 102 0.35 24.60 4.54
C LEU A 102 0.60 23.41 3.62
N LEU A 103 -0.32 22.45 3.60
CA LEU A 103 -0.22 21.30 2.69
C LEU A 103 -0.26 21.72 1.22
N ALA A 104 -1.11 22.68 0.88
CA ALA A 104 -1.20 23.20 -0.49
C ALA A 104 0.08 23.94 -0.91
N ASP A 105 0.68 24.73 -0.02
CA ASP A 105 1.95 25.41 -0.28
C ASP A 105 3.07 24.38 -0.57
N MET A 106 3.17 23.33 0.25
CA MET A 106 4.11 22.22 0.02
C MET A 106 3.88 21.56 -1.34
N LEU A 107 2.63 21.25 -1.69
CA LEU A 107 2.30 20.53 -2.92
C LEU A 107 2.53 21.38 -4.18
N VAL A 108 2.17 22.67 -4.14
CA VAL A 108 2.18 23.57 -5.30
C VAL A 108 3.52 24.26 -5.49
N ASN A 109 4.16 24.68 -4.38
CA ASN A 109 5.27 25.62 -4.40
C ASN A 109 6.61 25.03 -3.95
N SER A 110 6.75 23.71 -3.88
CA SER A 110 8.03 23.09 -3.48
C SER A 110 9.18 23.57 -4.39
N ASN A 111 10.30 23.97 -3.80
CA ASN A 111 11.38 24.66 -4.53
C ASN A 111 12.45 23.71 -5.10
N PHE A 112 12.55 22.46 -4.61
CA PHE A 112 13.53 21.45 -5.01
C PHE A 112 14.97 21.99 -5.03
N ALA A 113 15.38 22.61 -3.93
CA ALA A 113 16.71 23.23 -3.80
C ALA A 113 17.82 22.16 -3.90
N PRO A 114 18.91 22.42 -4.66
CA PRO A 114 19.97 21.43 -4.88
C PRO A 114 20.65 20.94 -3.61
N ASP A 115 20.91 21.81 -2.65
CA ASP A 115 21.51 21.48 -1.36
C ASP A 115 20.58 20.59 -0.50
N ALA A 116 19.27 20.83 -0.52
CA ALA A 116 18.31 19.97 0.13
C ALA A 116 18.23 18.58 -0.53
N ILE A 117 18.38 18.52 -1.86
CA ILE A 117 18.43 17.24 -2.60
C ILE A 117 19.63 16.41 -2.19
N GLU A 118 20.81 17.01 -2.05
CA GLU A 118 22.00 16.27 -1.62
C GLU A 118 21.87 15.71 -0.20
N LEU A 119 21.29 16.49 0.73
CA LEU A 119 21.02 16.01 2.09
C LEU A 119 20.00 14.86 2.10
N GLU A 120 18.91 15.01 1.34
CA GLU A 120 17.85 14.02 1.32
C GLU A 120 18.23 12.75 0.56
N ARG A 121 19.13 12.86 -0.40
CA ARG A 121 19.74 11.72 -1.09
C ARG A 121 20.39 10.76 -0.09
N GLU A 122 21.20 11.29 0.85
CA GLU A 122 21.83 10.45 1.88
C GLU A 122 20.80 9.77 2.76
N VAL A 123 19.71 10.48 3.14
CA VAL A 123 18.62 9.90 3.92
C VAL A 123 17.96 8.74 3.18
N VAL A 124 17.59 8.91 1.90
CA VAL A 124 16.93 7.86 1.12
C VAL A 124 17.90 6.69 0.83
N LEU A 125 19.19 6.94 0.65
CA LEU A 125 20.19 5.87 0.50
C LEU A 125 20.34 5.05 1.79
N GLU A 126 20.25 5.69 2.97
CA GLU A 126 20.22 4.99 4.26
C GLU A 126 18.93 4.18 4.44
N GLU A 127 17.77 4.68 3.98
CA GLU A 127 16.52 3.92 3.99
C GLU A 127 16.59 2.67 3.10
N ILE A 128 17.18 2.78 1.91
CA ILE A 128 17.44 1.63 1.04
C ILE A 128 18.35 0.62 1.75
N ALA A 129 19.41 1.09 2.39
CA ALA A 129 20.32 0.22 3.13
C ALA A 129 19.60 -0.45 4.32
N ALA A 130 18.81 0.28 5.08
CA ALA A 130 18.03 -0.24 6.19
C ALA A 130 17.01 -1.31 5.74
N CYS A 131 16.32 -1.07 4.62
CA CYS A 131 15.42 -2.08 4.02
C CYS A 131 16.20 -3.32 3.59
N GLU A 132 17.33 -3.15 2.89
CA GLU A 132 18.20 -4.28 2.50
C GLU A 132 18.71 -5.03 3.74
N ASP A 133 19.00 -4.35 4.85
CA ASP A 133 19.50 -4.95 6.10
C ASP A 133 18.43 -5.56 6.99
N THR A 134 17.16 -5.39 6.67
CA THR A 134 16.00 -5.95 7.38
C THR A 134 15.42 -7.12 6.58
N PRO A 135 15.83 -8.39 6.84
CA PRO A 135 15.50 -9.52 5.96
C PRO A 135 13.99 -9.82 5.87
N ASP A 136 13.23 -9.57 6.91
CA ASP A 136 11.78 -9.74 6.97
C ASP A 136 11.02 -8.74 6.11
N ASP A 137 11.58 -7.53 5.87
CA ASP A 137 11.06 -6.57 4.91
C ASP A 137 11.60 -6.84 3.50
N TYR A 138 12.91 -7.08 3.38
CA TYR A 138 13.55 -7.23 2.08
C TYR A 138 13.11 -8.47 1.30
N VAL A 139 12.65 -9.52 1.97
CA VAL A 139 12.14 -10.74 1.30
C VAL A 139 10.90 -10.44 0.45
N TYR A 140 10.11 -9.42 0.80
CA TYR A 140 8.97 -9.00 -0.02
C TYR A 140 9.39 -8.31 -1.31
N GLU A 141 10.44 -7.49 -1.27
CA GLU A 141 10.98 -6.89 -2.50
C GLU A 141 11.53 -7.97 -3.45
N LEU A 142 12.22 -8.98 -2.90
CA LEU A 142 12.66 -10.13 -3.69
C LEU A 142 11.50 -10.94 -4.28
N PHE A 143 10.42 -11.08 -3.51
CA PHE A 143 9.21 -11.75 -3.98
C PHE A 143 8.52 -10.97 -5.09
N CYS A 144 8.33 -9.67 -4.93
CA CYS A 144 7.75 -8.81 -5.96
C CYS A 144 8.56 -8.81 -7.26
N ASP A 145 9.90 -8.70 -7.18
CA ASP A 145 10.80 -8.84 -8.36
C ASP A 145 10.65 -10.17 -9.07
N ALA A 146 10.45 -11.25 -8.29
CA ALA A 146 10.30 -12.59 -8.87
C ALA A 146 8.90 -12.82 -9.46
N LEU A 147 7.85 -12.33 -8.80
CA LEU A 147 6.48 -12.50 -9.25
C LEU A 147 6.15 -11.60 -10.46
N PHE A 148 6.73 -10.40 -10.51
CA PHE A 148 6.46 -9.39 -11.54
C PHE A 148 7.73 -8.90 -12.26
N PRO A 149 8.58 -9.78 -12.83
CA PRO A 149 9.93 -9.44 -13.29
C PRO A 149 9.98 -8.38 -14.40
N HIS A 150 8.92 -8.24 -15.17
CA HIS A 150 8.82 -7.29 -16.30
C HIS A 150 7.73 -6.23 -16.11
N SER A 151 7.03 -6.28 -14.98
CA SER A 151 5.98 -5.31 -14.65
C SER A 151 6.53 -4.20 -13.75
N PRO A 152 6.03 -2.96 -13.91
CA PRO A 152 6.35 -1.89 -12.95
C PRO A 152 5.95 -2.22 -11.50
N VAL A 153 5.00 -3.13 -11.28
CA VAL A 153 4.59 -3.59 -9.94
C VAL A 153 5.74 -4.28 -9.20
N GLY A 154 6.65 -4.97 -9.91
CA GLY A 154 7.80 -5.66 -9.31
C GLY A 154 8.91 -4.73 -8.81
N ARG A 155 8.91 -3.44 -9.20
CA ARG A 155 9.96 -2.49 -8.81
C ARG A 155 9.78 -2.02 -7.36
N PRO A 156 10.89 -1.85 -6.59
CA PRO A 156 10.82 -1.29 -5.24
C PRO A 156 10.34 0.17 -5.27
N VAL A 157 9.57 0.56 -4.25
CA VAL A 157 9.09 1.96 -4.11
C VAL A 157 10.26 2.90 -3.81
N LEU A 158 11.23 2.46 -3.03
CA LEU A 158 12.44 3.23 -2.69
C LEU A 158 13.37 3.46 -3.89
N GLY A 159 13.18 2.74 -4.99
CA GLY A 159 14.09 2.74 -6.12
C GLY A 159 15.35 1.94 -5.85
N THR A 160 16.47 2.35 -6.42
CA THR A 160 17.78 1.70 -6.27
C THR A 160 18.84 2.73 -5.90
N LYS A 161 19.93 2.30 -5.24
CA LYS A 161 21.09 3.16 -4.96
C LYS A 161 21.56 3.90 -6.21
N ARG A 162 21.58 3.22 -7.39
CA ARG A 162 21.98 3.81 -8.66
C ARG A 162 21.06 4.95 -9.11
N THR A 163 19.75 4.74 -9.08
CA THR A 163 18.79 5.74 -9.56
C THR A 163 18.72 6.93 -8.61
N VAL A 164 18.59 6.69 -7.30
CA VAL A 164 18.54 7.73 -6.26
C VAL A 164 19.80 8.61 -6.28
N SER A 165 20.98 8.02 -6.50
CA SER A 165 22.25 8.77 -6.60
C SER A 165 22.31 9.70 -7.83
N SER A 166 21.42 9.54 -8.80
CA SER A 166 21.45 10.34 -10.05
C SER A 166 20.43 11.47 -10.11
N PHE A 167 19.46 11.53 -9.20
CA PHE A 167 18.36 12.50 -9.27
C PHE A 167 18.86 13.95 -9.12
N THR A 168 18.31 14.83 -9.92
CA THR A 168 18.63 16.26 -9.96
C THR A 168 17.39 17.10 -9.71
N SER A 169 17.59 18.39 -9.43
CA SER A 169 16.52 19.37 -9.32
C SER A 169 15.65 19.45 -10.58
N GLU A 170 16.27 19.24 -11.77
CA GLU A 170 15.55 19.22 -13.04
C GLU A 170 14.65 17.99 -13.16
N ASP A 171 15.12 16.82 -12.74
CA ASP A 171 14.34 15.58 -12.73
C ASP A 171 13.12 15.73 -11.84
N LEU A 172 13.28 16.27 -10.64
CA LEU A 172 12.17 16.52 -9.71
C LEU A 172 11.16 17.51 -10.27
N ARG A 173 11.61 18.64 -10.86
CA ARG A 173 10.69 19.60 -11.48
C ARG A 173 9.96 18.99 -12.67
N ARG A 174 10.65 18.24 -13.52
CA ARG A 174 10.04 17.49 -14.64
C ARG A 174 8.99 16.52 -14.13
N TYR A 175 9.34 15.74 -13.12
CA TYR A 175 8.45 14.72 -12.53
C TYR A 175 7.22 15.37 -11.87
N HIS A 176 7.41 16.44 -11.09
CA HIS A 176 6.33 17.21 -10.49
C HIS A 176 5.37 17.75 -11.54
N ALA A 177 5.87 18.47 -12.54
CA ALA A 177 5.05 19.04 -13.61
C ALA A 177 4.30 17.98 -14.44
N ALA A 178 4.87 16.79 -14.59
CA ALA A 178 4.26 15.69 -15.32
C ALA A 178 3.18 14.95 -14.54
N ASN A 179 3.32 14.82 -13.23
CA ASN A 179 2.51 13.92 -12.40
C ASN A 179 1.56 14.64 -11.44
N TYR A 180 1.96 15.80 -10.90
CA TYR A 180 1.19 16.59 -9.94
C TYR A 180 0.24 17.55 -10.69
N ARG A 181 -0.63 16.96 -11.54
CA ARG A 181 -1.62 17.68 -12.35
C ARG A 181 -2.99 17.57 -11.74
N THR A 182 -3.81 18.56 -11.97
CA THR A 182 -5.16 18.69 -11.37
C THR A 182 -6.01 17.43 -11.51
N GLY A 183 -6.01 16.77 -12.67
CA GLY A 183 -6.75 15.52 -12.88
C GLY A 183 -6.24 14.31 -12.08
N ASN A 184 -5.00 14.36 -11.59
CA ASN A 184 -4.40 13.32 -10.75
C ASN A 184 -4.56 13.59 -9.25
N ILE A 185 -5.13 14.72 -8.86
CA ILE A 185 -5.25 15.13 -7.45
C ILE A 185 -6.63 14.81 -6.91
N ALA A 186 -6.66 14.19 -5.74
CA ALA A 186 -7.85 14.15 -4.91
C ALA A 186 -7.56 14.73 -3.52
N VAL A 187 -8.42 15.62 -3.08
CA VAL A 187 -8.45 16.15 -1.72
C VAL A 187 -9.48 15.35 -0.94
N VAL A 188 -9.06 14.66 0.10
CA VAL A 188 -9.93 13.84 0.93
C VAL A 188 -9.91 14.34 2.36
N ALA A 189 -11.05 14.69 2.92
CA ALA A 189 -11.15 15.17 4.29
C ALA A 189 -12.24 14.43 5.06
N CYS A 190 -11.88 13.88 6.22
CA CYS A 190 -12.78 13.14 7.09
C CYS A 190 -12.74 13.68 8.53
N GLY A 191 -13.83 13.53 9.26
CA GLY A 191 -13.96 14.05 10.62
C GLY A 191 -15.00 15.14 10.75
N ASN A 192 -14.79 16.12 11.64
CA ASN A 192 -15.66 17.28 11.76
C ASN A 192 -15.34 18.31 10.67
N VAL A 193 -15.79 18.04 9.45
CA VAL A 193 -15.49 18.81 8.25
C VAL A 193 -16.76 19.29 7.55
N ASP A 194 -16.67 20.42 6.86
CA ASP A 194 -17.70 20.93 5.96
C ASP A 194 -17.26 20.81 4.51
N HIS A 195 -18.07 20.14 3.68
CA HIS A 195 -17.74 19.88 2.29
C HIS A 195 -17.56 21.15 1.45
N ALA A 196 -18.43 22.14 1.65
CA ALA A 196 -18.35 23.38 0.88
C ALA A 196 -17.08 24.17 1.22
N GLN A 197 -16.68 24.17 2.50
CA GLN A 197 -15.43 24.78 2.94
C GLN A 197 -14.23 24.12 2.24
N ILE A 198 -14.16 22.78 2.21
CA ILE A 198 -13.05 22.05 1.55
C ILE A 198 -13.01 22.35 0.04
N VAL A 199 -14.18 22.42 -0.60
CA VAL A 199 -14.27 22.77 -2.03
C VAL A 199 -13.71 24.16 -2.29
N GLU A 200 -14.06 25.17 -1.48
CA GLU A 200 -13.55 26.53 -1.66
C GLU A 200 -12.06 26.65 -1.35
N LEU A 201 -11.56 25.95 -0.32
CA LEU A 201 -10.13 25.88 -0.05
C LEU A 201 -9.37 25.24 -1.21
N ALA A 202 -9.89 24.14 -1.78
CA ALA A 202 -9.26 23.47 -2.92
C ALA A 202 -9.22 24.37 -4.17
N LYS A 203 -10.28 25.09 -4.47
CA LYS A 203 -10.32 26.06 -5.56
C LYS A 203 -9.26 27.16 -5.39
N HIS A 204 -9.13 27.68 -4.19
CA HIS A 204 -8.26 28.80 -3.90
C HIS A 204 -6.77 28.38 -3.86
N TRP A 205 -6.43 27.36 -3.07
CA TRP A 205 -5.04 27.04 -2.79
C TRP A 205 -4.37 26.11 -3.81
N LEU A 206 -5.15 25.39 -4.63
CA LEU A 206 -4.62 24.45 -5.62
C LEU A 206 -4.72 25.00 -7.06
N GLU A 207 -5.05 26.27 -7.25
CA GLU A 207 -5.14 26.93 -8.56
C GLU A 207 -3.81 26.88 -9.32
N GLY A 208 -2.67 26.96 -8.61
CA GLY A 208 -1.32 26.94 -9.18
C GLY A 208 -0.87 25.61 -9.75
N LEU A 209 -1.61 24.52 -9.54
CA LEU A 209 -1.23 23.21 -10.08
C LEU A 209 -1.37 23.16 -11.61
N PRO A 210 -0.44 22.47 -12.32
CA PRO A 210 -0.55 22.26 -13.75
C PRO A 210 -1.86 21.56 -14.11
N GLN A 211 -2.56 22.10 -15.11
CA GLN A 211 -3.79 21.47 -15.59
C GLN A 211 -3.48 20.20 -16.40
N GLY A 212 -4.32 19.20 -16.27
CA GLY A 212 -4.20 17.98 -17.06
C GLY A 212 -5.27 16.97 -16.76
N PRO A 213 -5.52 16.02 -17.69
CA PRO A 213 -6.49 14.98 -17.48
C PRO A 213 -6.01 13.99 -16.41
N ARG A 214 -6.96 13.26 -15.82
CA ARG A 214 -6.65 12.12 -14.96
C ARG A 214 -5.85 11.08 -15.74
N ARG A 215 -4.78 10.57 -15.11
CA ARG A 215 -3.96 9.49 -15.66
C ARG A 215 -4.81 8.25 -15.93
N LYS A 216 -4.55 7.64 -17.08
CA LYS A 216 -5.06 6.30 -17.41
C LYS A 216 -3.88 5.35 -17.41
N ARG A 217 -3.91 4.36 -16.53
CA ARG A 217 -2.92 3.27 -16.51
C ARG A 217 -3.39 2.12 -17.36
N ALA A 218 -2.45 1.48 -18.07
CA ALA A 218 -2.68 0.14 -18.58
C ALA A 218 -2.85 -0.83 -17.39
N ARG A 219 -3.65 -1.88 -17.56
CA ARG A 219 -3.73 -2.94 -16.55
C ARG A 219 -2.39 -3.67 -16.50
N PHE A 220 -1.90 -3.91 -15.30
CA PHE A 220 -0.70 -4.71 -15.11
C PHE A 220 -1.02 -6.18 -15.39
N ALA A 221 -0.02 -6.90 -15.88
CA ALA A 221 -0.10 -8.32 -16.14
C ALA A 221 1.07 -9.04 -15.48
N VAL A 222 0.93 -10.32 -15.28
CA VAL A 222 2.01 -11.21 -14.83
C VAL A 222 2.52 -11.96 -16.05
N ASP A 223 3.79 -11.74 -16.38
CA ASP A 223 4.50 -12.42 -17.44
C ASP A 223 5.80 -13.01 -16.87
N ASP A 224 6.07 -14.27 -17.18
CA ASP A 224 7.32 -14.96 -16.86
C ASP A 224 7.72 -14.93 -15.37
N ALA A 225 6.75 -15.08 -14.45
CA ALA A 225 7.02 -15.16 -13.02
C ALA A 225 8.10 -16.21 -12.71
N ARG A 226 9.08 -15.82 -11.93
CA ARG A 226 10.19 -16.72 -11.51
C ARG A 226 9.72 -17.61 -10.38
N ARG A 227 9.95 -18.91 -10.49
CA ARG A 227 9.53 -19.87 -9.45
C ARG A 227 10.31 -19.70 -8.15
N LEU A 228 11.58 -19.23 -8.20
CA LEU A 228 12.44 -19.07 -7.04
C LEU A 228 13.32 -17.82 -7.13
N ARG A 229 13.33 -17.06 -6.04
CA ARG A 229 14.32 -16.01 -5.75
C ARG A 229 14.97 -16.31 -4.40
N ALA A 230 16.23 -16.68 -4.38
CA ALA A 230 16.96 -16.96 -3.15
C ALA A 230 18.11 -15.95 -3.00
N LEU A 231 18.25 -15.43 -1.78
CA LEU A 231 19.37 -14.57 -1.37
C LEU A 231 20.08 -15.24 -0.19
N LYS A 232 21.37 -15.53 -0.38
CA LYS A 232 22.22 -16.02 0.70
C LYS A 232 22.61 -14.88 1.63
N ARG A 233 22.24 -15.01 2.89
CA ARG A 233 22.61 -14.09 3.96
C ARG A 233 22.70 -14.85 5.27
N ASP A 234 23.81 -14.66 6.00
CA ASP A 234 23.99 -15.25 7.31
C ASP A 234 23.01 -14.62 8.32
N GLY A 235 22.37 -15.44 9.13
CA GLY A 235 21.38 -15.03 10.13
C GLY A 235 20.83 -16.22 10.91
N GLU A 236 20.25 -15.93 12.06
CA GLU A 236 19.60 -16.93 12.93
C GLU A 236 18.23 -17.38 12.39
N GLN A 237 17.64 -16.59 11.52
CA GLN A 237 16.33 -16.87 10.89
C GLN A 237 16.44 -16.92 9.37
N ALA A 238 15.57 -17.73 8.79
CA ALA A 238 15.25 -17.70 7.38
C ALA A 238 13.88 -17.00 7.21
N HIS A 239 13.80 -16.16 6.20
CA HIS A 239 12.57 -15.44 5.84
C HIS A 239 12.07 -15.94 4.50
N ILE A 240 10.83 -16.37 4.47
CA ILE A 240 10.20 -17.02 3.32
C ILE A 240 8.95 -16.25 2.96
N VAL A 241 8.80 -15.89 1.68
CA VAL A 241 7.54 -15.46 1.10
C VAL A 241 7.19 -16.41 -0.03
N MET A 242 5.98 -16.97 0.02
CA MET A 242 5.46 -17.85 -1.02
C MET A 242 4.09 -17.34 -1.46
N GLY A 243 3.88 -17.13 -2.76
CA GLY A 243 2.64 -16.57 -3.23
C GLY A 243 2.43 -16.71 -4.73
N CYS A 244 1.30 -16.19 -5.20
CA CYS A 244 0.87 -16.24 -6.59
C CYS A 244 0.16 -14.94 -6.99
N PRO A 245 -0.07 -14.71 -8.30
CA PRO A 245 -0.92 -13.62 -8.75
C PRO A 245 -2.33 -13.72 -8.17
N SER A 246 -2.91 -12.58 -7.84
CA SER A 246 -4.28 -12.46 -7.34
C SER A 246 -5.10 -11.52 -8.20
N VAL A 247 -6.34 -11.29 -7.80
CA VAL A 247 -7.30 -10.43 -8.49
C VAL A 247 -6.94 -8.96 -8.36
N SER A 248 -7.43 -8.14 -9.28
CA SER A 248 -7.25 -6.69 -9.23
C SER A 248 -8.13 -6.03 -8.17
N VAL A 249 -7.77 -4.80 -7.78
CA VAL A 249 -8.49 -4.01 -6.76
C VAL A 249 -9.95 -3.69 -7.14
N ASP A 250 -10.25 -3.64 -8.44
CA ASP A 250 -11.60 -3.38 -8.97
C ASP A 250 -12.41 -4.66 -9.22
N ALA A 251 -11.81 -5.84 -9.09
CA ALA A 251 -12.50 -7.11 -9.28
C ALA A 251 -13.48 -7.42 -8.13
N PRO A 252 -14.71 -7.89 -8.41
CA PRO A 252 -15.65 -8.31 -7.36
C PRO A 252 -15.13 -9.50 -6.55
N GLU A 253 -14.31 -10.35 -7.15
CA GLU A 253 -13.68 -11.51 -6.52
C GLU A 253 -12.72 -11.13 -5.38
N ARG A 254 -12.35 -9.86 -5.21
CA ARG A 254 -11.55 -9.40 -4.07
C ARG A 254 -12.18 -9.72 -2.71
N TYR A 255 -13.51 -9.72 -2.62
CA TYR A 255 -14.22 -10.05 -1.39
C TYR A 255 -14.10 -11.53 -0.99
N PRO A 256 -14.44 -12.51 -1.85
CA PRO A 256 -14.22 -13.91 -1.50
C PRO A 256 -12.73 -14.25 -1.34
N CYS A 257 -11.82 -13.66 -2.13
CA CYS A 257 -10.36 -13.84 -1.93
C CYS A 257 -9.88 -13.33 -0.56
N GLN A 258 -10.46 -12.25 -0.02
CA GLN A 258 -10.15 -11.77 1.33
C GLN A 258 -10.59 -12.77 2.42
N ILE A 259 -11.71 -13.45 2.22
CA ILE A 259 -12.14 -14.54 3.15
C ILE A 259 -11.14 -15.70 3.10
N VAL A 260 -10.69 -16.10 1.90
CA VAL A 260 -9.67 -17.15 1.72
C VAL A 260 -8.37 -16.77 2.42
N ASP A 261 -7.87 -15.54 2.18
CA ASP A 261 -6.68 -15.01 2.84
C ASP A 261 -6.81 -15.06 4.37
N SER A 262 -7.91 -14.52 4.89
CA SER A 262 -8.16 -14.49 6.33
C SER A 262 -8.27 -15.88 6.97
N ALA A 263 -8.81 -16.86 6.25
CA ALA A 263 -8.89 -18.25 6.72
C ALA A 263 -7.51 -18.91 6.75
N LEU A 264 -6.63 -18.59 5.80
CA LEU A 264 -5.29 -19.14 5.69
C LEU A 264 -4.32 -18.55 6.72
N GLY A 265 -4.23 -17.22 6.82
CA GLY A 265 -3.20 -16.57 7.64
C GLY A 265 -3.65 -15.28 8.36
N GLY A 266 -4.94 -14.94 8.37
CA GLY A 266 -5.43 -13.66 8.89
C GLY A 266 -5.56 -13.55 10.41
N GLY A 267 -5.13 -14.55 11.22
CA GLY A 267 -5.20 -14.47 12.66
C GLY A 267 -4.81 -15.76 13.38
N MET A 268 -4.87 -15.74 14.71
CA MET A 268 -4.44 -16.86 15.56
C MET A 268 -5.27 -18.17 15.37
N SER A 269 -6.45 -18.10 14.79
CA SER A 269 -7.28 -19.26 14.46
C SER A 269 -7.23 -19.66 12.99
N SER A 270 -6.30 -19.09 12.23
CA SER A 270 -6.07 -19.41 10.82
C SER A 270 -5.34 -20.74 10.66
N ARG A 271 -5.49 -21.37 9.49
CA ARG A 271 -4.93 -22.71 9.24
C ARG A 271 -3.40 -22.74 9.33
N LEU A 272 -2.71 -21.77 8.77
CA LEU A 272 -1.25 -21.71 8.80
C LEU A 272 -0.72 -21.47 10.20
N PHE A 273 -1.37 -20.59 10.97
CA PHE A 273 -0.97 -20.34 12.34
C PHE A 273 -1.14 -21.58 13.21
N ASP A 274 -2.29 -22.26 13.12
CA ASP A 274 -2.56 -23.50 13.86
C ASP A 274 -1.58 -24.63 13.48
N GLU A 275 -1.39 -24.87 12.16
CA GLU A 275 -0.57 -26.01 11.70
C GLU A 275 0.92 -25.81 11.90
N ILE A 276 1.45 -24.59 11.67
CA ILE A 276 2.90 -24.34 11.65
C ILE A 276 3.39 -23.86 13.01
N ARG A 277 2.63 -22.94 13.65
CA ARG A 277 3.05 -22.33 14.90
C ARG A 277 2.54 -23.09 16.12
N GLU A 278 1.22 -23.27 16.25
CA GLU A 278 0.63 -23.85 17.46
C GLU A 278 0.95 -25.35 17.61
N LYS A 279 0.74 -26.13 16.57
CA LYS A 279 0.93 -27.60 16.64
C LYS A 279 2.40 -28.03 16.57
N ARG A 280 3.27 -27.27 15.89
CA ARG A 280 4.65 -27.69 15.61
C ARG A 280 5.73 -26.76 16.14
N GLY A 281 5.41 -25.51 16.45
CA GLY A 281 6.40 -24.55 16.96
C GLY A 281 7.53 -24.22 15.99
N LEU A 282 7.28 -24.34 14.67
CA LEU A 282 8.32 -24.18 13.66
C LEU A 282 8.63 -22.71 13.34
N VAL A 283 7.70 -21.79 13.62
CA VAL A 283 7.80 -20.37 13.29
C VAL A 283 7.43 -19.50 14.48
N TYR A 284 8.01 -18.31 14.57
CA TYR A 284 7.52 -17.25 15.44
C TYR A 284 6.37 -16.48 14.78
N SER A 285 6.52 -16.18 13.50
CA SER A 285 5.53 -15.45 12.70
C SER A 285 5.19 -16.23 11.44
N VAL A 286 3.90 -16.40 11.18
CA VAL A 286 3.32 -16.87 9.93
C VAL A 286 1.99 -16.16 9.71
N TYR A 287 1.80 -15.62 8.52
CA TYR A 287 0.56 -14.97 8.11
C TYR A 287 0.45 -14.95 6.59
N SER A 288 -0.75 -14.71 6.10
CA SER A 288 -0.98 -14.41 4.69
C SER A 288 -1.50 -13.00 4.51
N MET A 289 -1.31 -12.45 3.34
CA MET A 289 -1.86 -11.17 2.93
C MET A 289 -2.11 -11.12 1.43
N ALA A 290 -3.04 -10.25 1.05
CA ALA A 290 -3.29 -9.91 -0.35
C ALA A 290 -3.02 -8.42 -0.58
N GLN A 291 -2.25 -8.10 -1.61
CA GLN A 291 -2.04 -6.73 -2.10
C GLN A 291 -2.67 -6.60 -3.48
N LEU A 292 -3.59 -5.64 -3.63
CA LEU A 292 -4.38 -5.48 -4.84
C LEU A 292 -4.03 -4.18 -5.55
N TYR A 293 -3.75 -4.27 -6.85
CA TYR A 293 -3.38 -3.15 -7.72
C TYR A 293 -4.35 -3.04 -8.90
N GLY A 294 -4.18 -2.00 -9.71
CA GLY A 294 -4.95 -1.81 -10.92
C GLY A 294 -4.62 -2.85 -12.00
N GLY A 295 -5.46 -3.88 -12.12
CA GLY A 295 -5.33 -4.93 -13.13
C GLY A 295 -4.76 -6.25 -12.63
N VAL A 296 -4.03 -6.27 -11.51
CA VAL A 296 -3.45 -7.46 -10.91
C VAL A 296 -3.38 -7.30 -9.38
N GLY A 297 -3.31 -8.41 -8.67
CA GLY A 297 -2.96 -8.44 -7.26
C GLY A 297 -1.92 -9.53 -7.00
N GLN A 298 -1.49 -9.64 -5.77
CA GLN A 298 -0.68 -10.75 -5.27
C GLN A 298 -1.32 -11.30 -4.00
N PHE A 299 -1.26 -12.61 -3.84
CA PHE A 299 -1.52 -13.33 -2.60
C PHE A 299 -0.21 -13.91 -2.13
N GLU A 300 0.12 -13.74 -0.87
CA GLU A 300 1.40 -14.16 -0.32
C GLU A 300 1.26 -14.68 1.11
N VAL A 301 2.10 -15.66 1.44
CA VAL A 301 2.28 -16.22 2.77
C VAL A 301 3.71 -15.92 3.19
N TYR A 302 3.86 -15.26 4.33
CA TYR A 302 5.14 -15.04 4.99
C TYR A 302 5.35 -16.06 6.11
N ALA A 303 6.60 -16.53 6.27
CA ALA A 303 7.04 -17.31 7.43
C ALA A 303 8.47 -16.96 7.82
N GLY A 304 8.66 -16.60 9.10
CA GLY A 304 9.98 -16.47 9.74
C GLY A 304 10.32 -17.71 10.57
N THR A 305 11.38 -18.44 10.20
CA THR A 305 11.71 -19.74 10.80
C THR A 305 13.21 -19.92 10.97
N ARG A 306 13.64 -20.97 11.68
CA ARG A 306 15.05 -21.38 11.67
C ARG A 306 15.42 -21.97 10.30
N PRO A 307 16.67 -21.76 9.83
CA PRO A 307 17.08 -22.23 8.50
C PRO A 307 16.83 -23.73 8.25
N GLU A 308 17.06 -24.58 9.24
CA GLU A 308 16.83 -26.03 9.14
C GLU A 308 15.37 -26.43 8.91
N ASN A 309 14.41 -25.56 9.22
CA ASN A 309 12.98 -25.82 9.10
C ASN A 309 12.38 -25.38 7.76
N ILE A 310 13.14 -24.74 6.87
CA ILE A 310 12.64 -24.20 5.59
C ILE A 310 11.83 -25.24 4.81
N ALA A 311 12.39 -26.44 4.61
CA ALA A 311 11.74 -27.50 3.83
C ALA A 311 10.41 -27.93 4.44
N GLU A 312 10.34 -28.07 5.77
CA GLU A 312 9.12 -28.48 6.45
C GLU A 312 8.06 -27.39 6.43
N VAL A 313 8.44 -26.14 6.69
CA VAL A 313 7.53 -24.98 6.65
C VAL A 313 6.91 -24.81 5.26
N VAL A 314 7.74 -24.85 4.20
CA VAL A 314 7.27 -24.74 2.81
C VAL A 314 6.33 -25.91 2.46
N ARG A 315 6.68 -27.14 2.84
CA ARG A 315 5.85 -28.30 2.59
C ARG A 315 4.47 -28.17 3.27
N ILE A 316 4.43 -27.83 4.57
CA ILE A 316 3.17 -27.66 5.29
C ILE A 316 2.35 -26.53 4.69
N THR A 317 2.97 -25.40 4.33
CA THR A 317 2.28 -24.29 3.69
C THR A 317 1.64 -24.76 2.38
N ARG A 318 2.37 -25.47 1.52
CA ARG A 318 1.83 -26.04 0.27
C ARG A 318 0.69 -27.02 0.51
N ASP A 319 0.83 -27.88 1.51
CA ASP A 319 -0.21 -28.85 1.87
C ASP A 319 -1.51 -28.14 2.29
N GLU A 320 -1.42 -27.05 3.07
CA GLU A 320 -2.57 -26.26 3.49
C GLU A 320 -3.22 -25.50 2.32
N LEU A 321 -2.40 -24.86 1.47
CA LEU A 321 -2.89 -24.18 0.27
C LEU A 321 -3.58 -25.20 -0.66
N GLY A 322 -2.99 -26.37 -0.88
CA GLY A 322 -3.58 -27.45 -1.68
C GLY A 322 -4.86 -28.03 -1.08
N ARG A 323 -4.93 -28.16 0.26
CA ARG A 323 -6.17 -28.55 0.95
C ARG A 323 -7.27 -27.50 0.79
N MET A 324 -6.93 -26.22 0.94
CA MET A 324 -7.86 -25.13 0.74
C MET A 324 -8.36 -25.08 -0.71
N ALA A 325 -7.47 -25.25 -1.69
CA ALA A 325 -7.84 -25.28 -3.11
C ALA A 325 -8.79 -26.43 -3.47
N SER A 326 -8.57 -27.63 -2.89
CA SER A 326 -9.30 -28.85 -3.27
C SER A 326 -10.55 -29.13 -2.43
N GLN A 327 -10.58 -28.72 -1.18
CA GLN A 327 -11.65 -29.01 -0.21
C GLN A 327 -12.43 -27.76 0.22
N GLY A 328 -11.86 -26.56 -0.01
CA GLY A 328 -12.43 -25.30 0.43
C GLY A 328 -12.47 -25.12 1.95
N LEU A 329 -13.36 -24.26 2.40
CA LEU A 329 -13.71 -24.04 3.80
C LEU A 329 -14.92 -24.89 4.19
N ALA A 330 -14.92 -25.35 5.44
CA ALA A 330 -16.15 -25.87 6.06
C ALA A 330 -17.11 -24.71 6.39
N ARG A 331 -18.41 -24.99 6.51
CA ARG A 331 -19.42 -23.97 6.80
C ARG A 331 -19.13 -23.18 8.08
N GLU A 332 -18.78 -23.85 9.16
CA GLU A 332 -18.46 -23.22 10.45
C GLU A 332 -17.23 -22.32 10.35
N GLU A 333 -16.20 -22.75 9.62
CA GLU A 333 -14.99 -21.97 9.37
C GLU A 333 -15.32 -20.72 8.54
N PHE A 334 -16.09 -20.86 7.47
CA PHE A 334 -16.53 -19.75 6.63
C PHE A 334 -17.32 -18.70 7.44
N GLU A 335 -18.31 -19.12 8.24
CA GLU A 335 -19.13 -18.21 9.04
C GLU A 335 -18.29 -17.46 10.07
N ARG A 336 -17.38 -18.15 10.75
CA ARG A 336 -16.44 -17.55 11.72
C ARG A 336 -15.50 -16.53 11.05
N VAL A 337 -14.89 -16.88 9.93
CA VAL A 337 -13.93 -16.00 9.22
C VAL A 337 -14.65 -14.80 8.63
N ARG A 338 -15.84 -14.97 8.06
CA ARG A 338 -16.64 -13.86 7.53
C ARG A 338 -16.98 -12.84 8.61
N GLU A 339 -17.42 -13.27 9.80
CA GLU A 339 -17.67 -12.37 10.92
C GLU A 339 -16.38 -11.70 11.42
N MET A 340 -15.26 -12.42 11.46
CA MET A 340 -13.96 -11.85 11.81
C MET A 340 -13.56 -10.74 10.83
N VAL A 341 -13.70 -10.96 9.52
CA VAL A 341 -13.39 -9.96 8.49
C VAL A 341 -14.28 -8.72 8.63
N CYS A 342 -15.58 -8.90 8.81
CA CYS A 342 -16.51 -7.80 9.04
C CYS A 342 -16.16 -7.01 10.30
N GLY A 343 -15.88 -7.70 11.41
CA GLY A 343 -15.49 -7.06 12.67
C GLY A 343 -14.19 -6.29 12.57
N THR A 344 -13.15 -6.90 12.01
CA THR A 344 -11.85 -6.26 11.80
C THR A 344 -11.97 -5.03 10.88
N TYR A 345 -12.77 -5.13 9.81
CA TYR A 345 -13.02 -4.00 8.91
C TYR A 345 -13.62 -2.79 9.64
N VAL A 346 -14.59 -3.02 10.54
CA VAL A 346 -15.20 -1.94 11.33
C VAL A 346 -14.22 -1.37 12.34
N LEU A 347 -13.53 -2.24 13.09
CA LEU A 347 -12.58 -1.82 14.14
C LEU A 347 -11.39 -1.01 13.57
N ASN A 348 -10.98 -1.30 12.33
CA ASN A 348 -9.94 -0.55 11.64
C ASN A 348 -10.41 0.80 11.06
N LEU A 349 -11.68 1.17 11.24
CA LEU A 349 -12.27 2.40 10.70
C LEU A 349 -12.88 3.27 11.82
N GLU A 350 -12.17 3.44 12.94
CA GLU A 350 -12.66 4.25 14.06
C GLU A 350 -12.22 5.71 14.00
N SER A 351 -11.07 6.00 13.38
CA SER A 351 -10.51 7.35 13.33
C SER A 351 -10.81 8.09 12.03
N PRO A 352 -10.88 9.44 12.05
CA PRO A 352 -10.97 10.24 10.83
C PRO A 352 -9.84 9.95 9.82
N HIS A 353 -8.66 9.53 10.29
CA HIS A 353 -7.54 9.17 9.44
C HIS A 353 -7.83 7.91 8.64
N ASP A 354 -8.33 6.86 9.28
CA ASP A 354 -8.61 5.59 8.60
C ASP A 354 -9.71 5.75 7.55
N HIS A 355 -10.73 6.58 7.84
CA HIS A 355 -11.74 6.97 6.85
C HIS A 355 -11.14 7.73 5.67
N MET A 356 -10.23 8.68 5.94
CA MET A 356 -9.54 9.46 4.90
C MET A 356 -8.69 8.55 4.01
N VAL A 357 -7.95 7.61 4.60
CA VAL A 357 -7.13 6.63 3.85
C VAL A 357 -8.02 5.71 3.01
N ARG A 358 -9.09 5.18 3.57
CA ARG A 358 -10.06 4.35 2.84
C ARG A 358 -10.64 5.08 1.62
N LEU A 359 -11.20 6.28 1.82
CA LEU A 359 -11.81 7.05 0.73
C LEU A 359 -10.78 7.53 -0.30
N GLY A 360 -9.57 7.84 0.14
CA GLY A 360 -8.45 8.17 -0.72
C GLY A 360 -8.08 7.02 -1.66
N LYS A 361 -7.86 5.83 -1.11
CA LYS A 361 -7.59 4.62 -1.90
C LYS A 361 -8.73 4.32 -2.88
N MET A 362 -9.99 4.39 -2.44
CA MET A 362 -11.14 4.20 -3.35
C MET A 362 -11.16 5.22 -4.47
N SER A 363 -10.92 6.50 -4.15
CA SER A 363 -10.88 7.59 -5.15
C SER A 363 -9.73 7.40 -6.15
N MET A 364 -8.53 7.02 -5.67
CA MET A 364 -7.37 6.78 -6.53
C MET A 364 -7.58 5.60 -7.48
N ASN A 365 -8.19 4.53 -7.00
CA ASN A 365 -8.50 3.34 -7.80
C ASN A 365 -9.76 3.48 -8.67
N GLY A 366 -10.45 4.64 -8.63
CA GLY A 366 -11.67 4.86 -9.41
C GLY A 366 -12.86 4.00 -8.96
N LEU A 367 -12.83 3.52 -7.73
CA LEU A 367 -13.92 2.73 -7.14
C LEU A 367 -15.08 3.64 -6.74
N GLU A 368 -16.27 3.05 -6.66
CA GLU A 368 -17.43 3.72 -6.10
C GLU A 368 -17.19 4.03 -4.61
N LEU A 369 -17.41 5.28 -4.22
CA LEU A 369 -17.27 5.74 -2.82
C LEU A 369 -18.45 5.24 -1.98
N SER A 370 -18.40 3.99 -1.60
CA SER A 370 -19.45 3.34 -0.82
C SER A 370 -19.34 3.65 0.68
N ALA A 371 -20.47 3.59 1.37
CA ALA A 371 -20.50 3.58 2.82
C ALA A 371 -19.85 2.30 3.40
N ILE A 372 -19.44 2.35 4.66
CA ILE A 372 -18.87 1.18 5.36
C ILE A 372 -19.83 0.00 5.33
N ASP A 373 -21.12 0.26 5.60
CA ASP A 373 -22.15 -0.77 5.61
C ASP A 373 -22.26 -1.52 4.28
N ALA A 374 -22.10 -0.83 3.14
CA ALA A 374 -22.13 -1.47 1.83
C ALA A 374 -20.98 -2.49 1.64
N THR A 375 -19.81 -2.22 2.21
CA THR A 375 -18.70 -3.19 2.20
C THR A 375 -18.98 -4.37 3.11
N ILE A 376 -19.57 -4.13 4.29
CA ILE A 376 -19.99 -5.18 5.22
C ILE A 376 -21.07 -6.06 4.57
N ASP A 377 -22.05 -5.44 3.90
CA ASP A 377 -23.11 -6.17 3.19
C ASP A 377 -22.55 -7.02 2.05
N ALA A 378 -21.53 -6.52 1.33
CA ALA A 378 -20.82 -7.30 0.32
C ALA A 378 -20.20 -8.58 0.92
N TYR A 379 -19.51 -8.48 2.07
CA TYR A 379 -18.98 -9.66 2.75
C TYR A 379 -20.09 -10.59 3.27
N ARG A 380 -21.15 -10.04 3.87
CA ARG A 380 -22.27 -10.83 4.42
C ARG A 380 -23.08 -11.55 3.37
N SER A 381 -23.16 -11.00 2.16
CA SER A 381 -23.86 -11.62 1.03
C SER A 381 -23.11 -12.80 0.39
N LEU A 382 -21.79 -12.95 0.69
CA LEU A 382 -21.01 -14.04 0.14
C LEU A 382 -21.56 -15.42 0.58
N THR A 383 -21.59 -16.32 -0.37
CA THR A 383 -21.91 -17.72 -0.15
C THR A 383 -20.65 -18.55 0.06
N LEU A 384 -20.77 -19.70 0.71
CA LEU A 384 -19.67 -20.66 0.87
C LEU A 384 -19.15 -21.14 -0.50
N GLU A 385 -20.04 -21.32 -1.49
CA GLU A 385 -19.70 -21.76 -2.83
C GLU A 385 -18.80 -20.72 -3.54
N GLU A 386 -19.17 -19.44 -3.53
CA GLU A 386 -18.36 -18.35 -4.12
C GLU A 386 -16.96 -18.28 -3.50
N VAL A 387 -16.84 -18.47 -2.18
CA VAL A 387 -15.54 -18.45 -1.49
C VAL A 387 -14.70 -19.68 -1.84
N ASN A 388 -15.32 -20.86 -1.92
CA ASN A 388 -14.61 -22.09 -2.29
C ASN A 388 -14.18 -22.08 -3.77
N ASP A 389 -14.98 -21.52 -4.66
CA ASP A 389 -14.61 -21.28 -6.05
C ASP A 389 -13.44 -20.30 -6.19
N ALA A 390 -13.44 -19.24 -5.36
CA ALA A 390 -12.32 -18.29 -5.33
C ALA A 390 -11.04 -18.96 -4.80
N ALA A 391 -11.14 -19.76 -3.74
CA ALA A 391 -10.02 -20.53 -3.21
C ALA A 391 -9.44 -21.50 -4.26
N ALA A 392 -10.29 -22.25 -4.95
CA ALA A 392 -9.86 -23.17 -5.99
C ALA A 392 -9.12 -22.46 -7.13
N ARG A 393 -9.65 -21.32 -7.60
CA ARG A 393 -9.01 -20.52 -8.68
C ARG A 393 -7.72 -19.86 -8.23
N LEU A 394 -7.70 -19.23 -7.05
CA LEU A 394 -6.54 -18.50 -6.54
C LEU A 394 -5.35 -19.45 -6.28
N LEU A 395 -5.62 -20.58 -5.63
CA LEU A 395 -4.58 -21.46 -5.09
C LEU A 395 -4.19 -22.61 -6.03
N ALA A 396 -4.83 -22.74 -7.21
CA ALA A 396 -4.44 -23.73 -8.24
C ALA A 396 -3.26 -23.26 -9.10
N GLN A 397 -2.79 -22.02 -8.90
CA GLN A 397 -1.70 -21.44 -9.68
C GLN A 397 -0.33 -21.95 -9.22
N GLU A 398 0.69 -21.79 -10.07
CA GLU A 398 2.07 -22.00 -9.64
C GLU A 398 2.51 -20.90 -8.67
N PHE A 399 3.22 -21.30 -7.60
CA PHE A 399 3.70 -20.36 -6.59
C PHE A 399 5.14 -19.92 -6.88
N THR A 400 5.37 -18.61 -6.77
CA THR A 400 6.69 -18.01 -6.65
C THR A 400 7.13 -18.09 -5.18
N VAL A 401 8.41 -18.41 -4.95
CA VAL A 401 9.00 -18.44 -3.61
C VAL A 401 10.22 -17.52 -3.56
N ALA A 402 10.25 -16.63 -2.57
CA ALA A 402 11.43 -15.86 -2.21
C ALA A 402 11.96 -16.31 -0.85
N VAL A 403 13.28 -16.47 -0.73
CA VAL A 403 13.92 -16.91 0.52
C VAL A 403 15.18 -16.11 0.79
N ILE A 404 15.30 -15.60 2.01
CA ILE A 404 16.57 -15.10 2.56
C ILE A 404 17.01 -16.07 3.66
N SER A 405 18.20 -16.65 3.52
CA SER A 405 18.72 -17.65 4.47
C SER A 405 20.23 -17.82 4.32
N PRO A 406 20.91 -18.55 5.24
CA PRO A 406 22.34 -18.89 5.11
C PRO A 406 22.67 -19.85 3.96
N PHE A 407 21.67 -20.51 3.39
CA PHE A 407 21.86 -21.51 2.32
C PHE A 407 21.98 -20.85 0.95
N ASP A 408 22.68 -21.53 0.04
CA ASP A 408 22.76 -21.08 -1.34
C ASP A 408 21.49 -21.44 -2.15
N LYS A 409 21.40 -20.88 -3.37
CA LYS A 409 20.23 -21.07 -4.22
C LYS A 409 19.95 -22.55 -4.54
N GLN A 410 21.00 -23.38 -4.73
CA GLN A 410 20.83 -24.79 -5.08
C GLN A 410 20.34 -25.62 -3.89
N GLU A 411 20.79 -25.27 -2.67
CA GLU A 411 20.29 -25.87 -1.43
C GLU A 411 18.81 -25.52 -1.22
N ILE A 412 18.44 -24.24 -1.38
CA ILE A 412 17.07 -23.78 -1.27
C ILE A 412 16.17 -24.45 -2.32
N GLU A 413 16.63 -24.56 -3.57
CA GLU A 413 15.85 -25.21 -4.64
C GLU A 413 15.47 -26.65 -4.28
N ARG A 414 16.39 -27.41 -3.67
CA ARG A 414 16.13 -28.79 -3.19
C ARG A 414 15.20 -28.87 -1.99
N MET A 415 15.15 -27.81 -1.17
CA MET A 415 14.26 -27.73 0.00
C MET A 415 12.84 -27.34 -0.38
N VAL A 416 12.72 -26.55 -1.45
CA VAL A 416 11.47 -25.90 -1.84
C VAL A 416 10.73 -26.70 -2.91
N PHE A 417 11.42 -27.42 -3.80
CA PHE A 417 10.86 -28.21 -4.91
C PHE A 417 11.23 -29.69 -4.79
#